data_36fbee7757d81850eb86d640c45bfb4a
#
_entry.id   36fbee7757d81850eb86d640c45bfb4a
#
_cell.length_a   1.000
_cell.length_b   1.000
_cell.length_c   1.000
_cell.angle_alpha   90.00
_cell.angle_beta   90.00
_cell.angle_gamma   90.00
#
_symmetry.space_group_name_H-M   'P 1'
#
loop_
_entity.id
_entity.type
_entity.pdbx_description
1 polymer ?
#
loop_
_entity_poly.entity_id
_entity_poly.type
_entity_poly.pdbx_seq_one_letter_code
_entity_poly.pdbx_strand_id
1 'polypeptide(L)'
;MDIVNHRDTTPFTTVDGSTIRELLAHRNSAIRKQSLAEARLAPGRATTPHHHAVTEEIYYILSGTAAMTIGEETRPVGPGDAIAIPPGARHTIRNTAEQELVFLCTCAPGYEHADTFLEG
;
A
#
# COMPACT_ATOMS: atom_id res chain seq x y z
N MET A 1 25.33 -6.01 -3.11
CA MET A 1 24.23 -6.13 -2.14
C MET A 1 23.40 -4.87 -2.22
N ASP A 2 22.08 -5.02 -2.43
CA ASP A 2 21.18 -3.87 -2.50
C ASP A 2 20.58 -3.63 -1.12
N ILE A 3 20.84 -2.43 -0.59
CA ILE A 3 20.28 -2.01 0.71
C ILE A 3 19.74 -0.60 0.52
N VAL A 4 18.46 -0.40 0.85
CA VAL A 4 17.83 0.92 0.79
C VAL A 4 17.29 1.25 2.18
N ASN A 5 17.65 2.42 2.69
CA ASN A 5 17.09 2.91 3.93
C ASN A 5 15.94 3.87 3.62
N HIS A 6 14.89 3.79 4.40
CA HIS A 6 13.71 4.64 4.27
C HIS A 6 14.08 6.13 4.17
N ARG A 7 15.03 6.61 4.96
CA ARG A 7 15.44 8.02 4.98
C ARG A 7 16.06 8.51 3.66
N ASP A 8 16.54 7.57 2.82
CA ASP A 8 17.20 7.89 1.55
C ASP A 8 16.25 7.82 0.36
N THR A 9 14.97 7.49 0.61
CA THR A 9 13.95 7.42 -0.44
C THR A 9 13.28 8.77 -0.63
N THR A 10 12.77 9.02 -1.85
CA THR A 10 12.00 10.22 -2.17
C THR A 10 10.51 9.88 -2.20
N PRO A 11 9.69 10.51 -1.36
CA PRO A 11 8.25 10.23 -1.35
C PRO A 11 7.58 10.78 -2.61
N PHE A 12 6.54 10.11 -3.06
CA PHE A 12 5.68 10.57 -4.16
C PHE A 12 4.24 10.17 -3.90
N THR A 13 3.30 10.89 -4.54
CA THR A 13 1.88 10.53 -4.48
C THR A 13 1.59 9.57 -5.61
N THR A 14 1.10 8.39 -5.27
CA THR A 14 0.77 7.37 -6.26
C THR A 14 -0.68 7.47 -6.76
N VAL A 15 -1.04 6.57 -7.66
CA VAL A 15 -2.33 6.58 -8.39
C VAL A 15 -3.53 6.59 -7.46
N ASP A 16 -3.47 5.88 -6.32
CA ASP A 16 -4.58 5.80 -5.37
C ASP A 16 -4.65 6.97 -4.38
N GLY A 17 -3.72 7.92 -4.46
CA GLY A 17 -3.69 9.12 -3.62
C GLY A 17 -2.84 9.00 -2.35
N SER A 18 -2.29 7.83 -2.04
CA SER A 18 -1.39 7.69 -0.89
C SER A 18 0.00 8.23 -1.19
N THR A 19 0.73 8.60 -0.14
CA THR A 19 2.13 9.00 -0.24
C THR A 19 3.01 7.76 -0.05
N ILE A 20 3.83 7.47 -1.06
CA ILE A 20 4.63 6.24 -1.13
C ILE A 20 6.12 6.56 -1.03
N ARG A 21 6.82 5.73 -0.25
CA ARG A 21 8.27 5.59 -0.34
C ARG A 21 8.56 4.16 -0.79
N GLU A 22 9.01 4.00 -2.03
CA GLU A 22 9.40 2.69 -2.56
C GLU A 22 10.76 2.31 -1.97
N LEU A 23 10.81 1.16 -1.31
CA LEU A 23 12.02 0.68 -0.66
C LEU A 23 12.81 -0.22 -1.61
N LEU A 24 12.24 -1.35 -2.02
CA LEU A 24 12.89 -2.27 -2.95
C LEU A 24 11.93 -2.72 -4.03
N ALA A 25 12.38 -2.62 -5.28
CA ALA A 25 11.65 -3.06 -6.46
C ALA A 25 12.66 -3.35 -7.58
N HIS A 26 12.18 -3.81 -8.73
CA HIS A 26 13.07 -4.07 -9.87
C HIS A 26 13.78 -2.81 -10.38
N ARG A 27 13.22 -1.62 -10.08
CA ARG A 27 13.76 -0.35 -10.53
C ARG A 27 15.06 0.03 -9.82
N ASN A 28 15.28 -0.46 -8.59
CA ASN A 28 16.41 -0.05 -7.77
C ASN A 28 17.24 -1.21 -7.20
N SER A 29 16.96 -2.44 -7.61
CA SER A 29 17.60 -3.60 -7.01
C SER A 29 17.53 -4.84 -7.91
N ALA A 30 18.11 -5.93 -7.44
CA ALA A 30 18.04 -7.23 -8.12
C ALA A 30 16.72 -7.98 -7.91
N ILE A 31 15.80 -7.42 -7.13
CA ILE A 31 14.48 -8.01 -6.87
C ILE A 31 13.66 -8.03 -8.17
N ARG A 32 13.02 -9.17 -8.48
CA ARG A 32 12.24 -9.33 -9.72
C ARG A 32 10.82 -9.85 -9.52
N LYS A 33 10.52 -10.46 -8.35
CA LYS A 33 9.23 -11.12 -8.14
C LYS A 33 8.34 -10.42 -7.12
N GLN A 34 8.83 -9.36 -6.49
CA GLN A 34 8.09 -8.64 -5.46
C GLN A 34 8.58 -7.21 -5.33
N SER A 35 7.84 -6.40 -4.60
CA SER A 35 8.27 -5.07 -4.19
C SER A 35 7.84 -4.80 -2.77
N LEU A 36 8.54 -3.86 -2.11
CA LEU A 36 8.23 -3.40 -0.77
C LEU A 36 8.23 -1.88 -0.76
N ALA A 37 7.15 -1.30 -0.25
CA ALA A 37 7.01 0.14 -0.09
C ALA A 37 6.36 0.48 1.24
N GLU A 38 6.58 1.72 1.70
CA GLU A 38 5.83 2.30 2.81
C GLU A 38 4.81 3.26 2.24
N ALA A 39 3.58 3.19 2.75
CA ALA A 39 2.49 4.08 2.39
C ALA A 39 2.05 4.90 3.59
N ARG A 40 1.63 6.15 3.35
CA ARG A 40 1.12 7.05 4.38
C ARG A 40 -0.13 7.76 3.90
N LEU A 41 -1.06 7.96 4.83
CA LEU A 41 -2.29 8.73 4.63
C LEU A 41 -2.48 9.68 5.80
N ALA A 42 -2.77 10.94 5.49
CA ALA A 42 -3.13 11.94 6.48
C ALA A 42 -4.48 11.60 7.14
N PRO A 43 -4.76 12.16 8.34
CA PRO A 43 -6.04 11.94 9.00
C PRO A 43 -7.24 12.21 8.10
N GLY A 44 -8.23 11.32 8.13
CA GLY A 44 -9.46 11.44 7.36
C GLY A 44 -9.34 11.11 5.87
N ARG A 45 -8.12 10.91 5.37
CA ARG A 45 -7.91 10.58 3.95
C ARG A 45 -8.08 9.09 3.73
N ALA A 46 -8.43 8.76 2.49
CA ALA A 46 -8.57 7.37 2.05
C ALA A 46 -7.90 7.21 0.70
N THR A 47 -7.44 6.00 0.41
CA THR A 47 -7.04 5.68 -0.96
C THR A 47 -8.26 5.66 -1.85
N THR A 48 -8.10 6.06 -3.10
CA THR A 48 -9.16 5.86 -4.10
C THR A 48 -9.39 4.35 -4.24
N PRO A 49 -10.64 3.86 -4.21
CA PRO A 49 -10.91 2.44 -4.43
C PRO A 49 -10.29 1.98 -5.74
N HIS A 50 -9.58 0.85 -5.68
CA HIS A 50 -8.84 0.34 -6.83
C HIS A 50 -8.61 -1.15 -6.72
N HIS A 51 -8.12 -1.75 -7.81
CA HIS A 51 -7.66 -3.14 -7.80
C HIS A 51 -6.39 -3.27 -8.63
N HIS A 52 -5.67 -4.37 -8.40
CA HIS A 52 -4.56 -4.81 -9.23
C HIS A 52 -4.97 -6.09 -9.92
N ALA A 53 -4.82 -6.16 -11.25
CA ALA A 53 -5.30 -7.31 -12.00
C ALA A 53 -4.40 -8.55 -11.78
N VAL A 54 -3.09 -8.35 -11.67
CA VAL A 54 -2.10 -9.41 -11.61
C VAL A 54 -1.46 -9.54 -10.24
N THR A 55 -1.15 -8.42 -9.60
CA THR A 55 -0.45 -8.38 -8.32
C THR A 55 -1.35 -8.81 -7.16
N GLU A 56 -0.86 -9.70 -6.31
CA GLU A 56 -1.40 -9.86 -4.96
C GLU A 56 -0.62 -8.95 -4.01
N GLU A 57 -1.28 -8.47 -2.98
CA GLU A 57 -0.72 -7.46 -2.10
C GLU A 57 -0.96 -7.79 -0.64
N ILE A 58 -0.03 -7.40 0.23
CA ILE A 58 -0.20 -7.44 1.68
C ILE A 58 0.01 -6.04 2.22
N TYR A 59 -0.92 -5.55 3.05
CA TYR A 59 -0.69 -4.36 3.89
C TYR A 59 -0.32 -4.83 5.29
N TYR A 60 0.67 -4.19 5.87
CA TYR A 60 1.03 -4.40 7.27
C TYR A 60 1.03 -3.05 8.00
N ILE A 61 0.12 -2.87 8.96
CA ILE A 61 -0.06 -1.59 9.64
C ILE A 61 1.06 -1.40 10.66
N LEU A 62 1.80 -0.30 10.53
CA LEU A 62 2.86 0.07 11.46
C LEU A 62 2.35 1.01 12.55
N SER A 63 1.57 2.02 12.19
CA SER A 63 1.03 2.99 13.16
C SER A 63 -0.27 3.60 12.64
N GLY A 64 -1.10 4.04 13.57
CA GLY A 64 -2.42 4.58 13.27
C GLY A 64 -3.49 3.50 13.23
N THR A 65 -4.74 3.93 13.07
CA THR A 65 -5.89 3.05 12.92
C THR A 65 -6.64 3.41 11.65
N ALA A 66 -7.31 2.43 11.05
CA ALA A 66 -7.96 2.62 9.77
C ALA A 66 -9.18 1.72 9.62
N ALA A 67 -10.00 2.05 8.63
CA ALA A 67 -11.07 1.17 8.15
C ALA A 67 -10.61 0.59 6.80
N MET A 68 -10.45 -0.72 6.74
CA MET A 68 -10.07 -1.42 5.51
C MET A 68 -11.29 -2.02 4.85
N THR A 69 -11.47 -1.75 3.56
CA THR A 69 -12.56 -2.31 2.77
C THR A 69 -12.00 -3.17 1.64
N ILE A 70 -12.43 -4.41 1.56
CA ILE A 70 -12.16 -5.31 0.43
C ILE A 70 -13.49 -5.84 -0.07
N GLY A 71 -13.82 -5.56 -1.33
CA GLY A 71 -15.13 -5.89 -1.87
C GLY A 71 -16.21 -5.14 -1.10
N GLU A 72 -17.13 -5.88 -0.46
CA GLU A 72 -18.21 -5.33 0.34
C GLU A 72 -17.97 -5.42 1.85
N GLU A 73 -16.82 -5.95 2.26
CA GLU A 73 -16.48 -6.12 3.67
C GLU A 73 -15.59 -4.98 4.16
N THR A 74 -15.97 -4.37 5.28
CA THR A 74 -15.16 -3.34 5.94
C THR A 74 -14.88 -3.75 7.37
N ARG A 75 -13.59 -3.66 7.77
CA ARG A 75 -13.16 -3.95 9.14
C ARG A 75 -12.21 -2.88 9.66
N PRO A 76 -12.24 -2.61 10.98
CA PRO A 76 -11.21 -1.80 11.59
C PRO A 76 -9.89 -2.56 11.64
N VAL A 77 -8.79 -1.84 11.39
CA VAL A 77 -7.43 -2.39 11.46
C VAL A 77 -6.55 -1.42 12.24
N GLY A 78 -5.47 -1.93 12.81
CA GLY A 78 -4.52 -1.16 13.59
C GLY A 78 -3.14 -1.79 13.58
N PRO A 79 -2.19 -1.23 14.37
CA PRO A 79 -0.80 -1.69 14.37
C PRO A 79 -0.66 -3.19 14.60
N GLY A 80 0.13 -3.84 13.75
CA GLY A 80 0.35 -5.27 13.81
C GLY A 80 -0.59 -6.09 12.94
N ASP A 81 -1.64 -5.48 12.37
CA ASP A 81 -2.55 -6.21 11.47
C ASP A 81 -1.93 -6.35 10.08
N ALA A 82 -1.96 -7.56 9.55
CA ALA A 82 -1.60 -7.87 8.17
C ALA A 82 -2.87 -8.17 7.38
N ILE A 83 -3.00 -7.55 6.21
CA ILE A 83 -4.21 -7.63 5.38
C ILE A 83 -3.82 -8.25 4.03
N ALA A 84 -4.46 -9.35 3.68
CA ALA A 84 -4.26 -10.02 2.39
C ALA A 84 -5.20 -9.43 1.34
N ILE A 85 -4.64 -9.01 0.20
CA ILE A 85 -5.41 -8.43 -0.90
C ILE A 85 -5.14 -9.27 -2.15
N PRO A 86 -6.07 -10.18 -2.53
CA PRO A 86 -5.90 -11.01 -3.72
C PRO A 86 -5.93 -10.19 -5.01
N PRO A 87 -5.36 -10.71 -6.11
CA PRO A 87 -5.49 -10.08 -7.42
C PRO A 87 -6.97 -9.87 -7.78
N GLY A 88 -7.27 -8.72 -8.38
CA GLY A 88 -8.63 -8.37 -8.79
C GLY A 88 -9.54 -7.85 -7.69
N ALA A 89 -9.15 -7.96 -6.42
CA ALA A 89 -9.98 -7.51 -5.31
C ALA A 89 -9.98 -5.98 -5.20
N ARG A 90 -11.17 -5.38 -5.34
CA ARG A 90 -11.36 -3.94 -5.11
C ARG A 90 -11.10 -3.63 -3.65
N HIS A 91 -10.27 -2.66 -3.38
CA HIS A 91 -9.95 -2.29 -2.00
C HIS A 91 -9.70 -0.79 -1.81
N THR A 92 -9.90 -0.35 -0.59
CA THR A 92 -9.59 1.01 -0.14
C THR A 92 -9.31 0.98 1.36
N ILE A 93 -8.47 1.88 1.82
CA ILE A 93 -8.19 2.05 3.24
C ILE A 93 -8.38 3.52 3.60
N ARG A 94 -9.06 3.78 4.73
CA ARG A 94 -9.32 5.12 5.25
C ARG A 94 -8.66 5.29 6.60
N ASN A 95 -7.91 6.36 6.77
CA ASN A 95 -7.35 6.73 8.07
C ASN A 95 -8.49 7.24 8.97
N THR A 96 -8.76 6.55 10.06
CA THR A 96 -9.81 6.89 11.02
C THR A 96 -9.27 7.57 12.29
N ALA A 97 -7.95 7.75 12.37
CA ALA A 97 -7.29 8.37 13.52
C ALA A 97 -7.02 9.85 13.27
N GLU A 98 -6.53 10.53 14.32
CA GLU A 98 -6.07 11.92 14.23
C GLU A 98 -4.57 12.02 13.95
N GLN A 99 -3.92 10.89 13.75
CA GLN A 99 -2.50 10.77 13.42
C GLN A 99 -2.36 10.23 12.01
N GLU A 100 -1.18 10.37 11.43
CA GLU A 100 -0.86 9.79 10.15
C GLU A 100 -0.93 8.26 10.22
N LEU A 101 -1.57 7.64 9.22
CA LEU A 101 -1.57 6.20 9.05
C LEU A 101 -0.31 5.80 8.28
N VAL A 102 0.42 4.82 8.80
CA VAL A 102 1.65 4.30 8.18
C VAL A 102 1.52 2.80 8.04
N PHE A 103 1.72 2.29 6.83
CA PHE A 103 1.68 0.85 6.58
C PHE A 103 2.67 0.45 5.49
N LEU A 104 3.10 -0.80 5.56
CA LEU A 104 3.94 -1.40 4.52
C LEU A 104 3.05 -2.07 3.49
N CYS A 105 3.48 -2.04 2.22
CA CYS A 105 2.85 -2.74 1.11
C CYS A 105 3.87 -3.68 0.49
N THR A 106 3.55 -4.97 0.45
CA THR A 106 4.31 -5.93 -0.36
C THR A 106 3.47 -6.32 -1.57
N CYS A 107 4.07 -6.34 -2.73
CA CYS A 107 3.40 -6.70 -3.98
C CYS A 107 4.15 -7.81 -4.68
N ALA A 108 3.43 -8.81 -5.19
CA ALA A 108 3.98 -9.93 -5.95
C ALA A 108 3.03 -10.30 -7.09
N PRO A 109 3.44 -10.14 -8.36
CA PRO A 109 4.64 -9.44 -8.81
C PRO A 109 4.71 -7.99 -8.32
N GLY A 110 5.88 -7.39 -8.44
CA GLY A 110 6.12 -6.04 -7.91
C GLY A 110 5.14 -5.00 -8.44
N TYR A 111 4.91 -3.96 -7.64
CA TYR A 111 3.97 -2.91 -7.96
C TYR A 111 4.29 -2.23 -9.29
N GLU A 112 3.23 -2.02 -10.10
CA GLU A 112 3.28 -1.25 -11.34
C GLU A 112 2.06 -0.32 -11.42
N HIS A 113 2.29 0.93 -11.81
CA HIS A 113 1.18 1.86 -12.04
C HIS A 113 0.23 1.33 -13.13
N ALA A 114 0.78 0.65 -14.14
CA ALA A 114 0.01 0.07 -15.23
C ALA A 114 -0.93 -1.06 -14.80
N ASP A 115 -0.67 -1.67 -13.62
CA ASP A 115 -1.52 -2.74 -13.04
C ASP A 115 -2.41 -2.19 -11.92
N THR A 116 -2.63 -0.87 -11.88
CA THR A 116 -3.48 -0.21 -10.88
C THR A 116 -4.66 0.42 -11.59
N PHE A 117 -5.87 -0.07 -11.28
CA PHE A 117 -7.11 0.35 -11.92
C PHE A 117 -8.03 0.98 -10.90
N LEU A 118 -8.32 2.28 -11.06
CA LEU A 118 -9.21 3.00 -10.15
C LEU A 118 -10.66 2.60 -10.39
N GLU A 119 -11.42 2.46 -9.31
CA GLU A 119 -12.83 2.05 -9.34
C GLU A 119 -13.70 3.01 -8.53
N GLY A 120 -13.23 4.20 -8.38
CA GLY A 120 -13.94 5.21 -7.62
C GLY A 120 -14.81 6.07 -8.44
#